data_17921bc2981f071d330d9b2d011f5c4d
#
_entry.id   17921bc2981f071d330d9b2d011f5c4d
#
_cell.length_a   1.000
_cell.length_b   1.000
_cell.length_c   1.000
_cell.angle_alpha   90.00
_cell.angle_beta   90.00
_cell.angle_gamma   90.00
#
_symmetry.space_group_name_H-M   'P 1'
#
loop_
_entity.id
_entity.type
_entity.pdbx_description
1 polymer ?
#
loop_
_entity_poly.entity_id
_entity_poly.type
_entity_poly.pdbx_seq_one_letter_code
_entity_poly.pdbx_strand_id
1 'polypeptide(L)'
;MKHKRLSGLLALLMCSVLMAGCAGMAAIDDYAVNEGYELKVSSSGTGNKAGSGKSTPGISKDKIKVGVIHLSDPAEGSGYTYTHDIGIQGMQQNLGLSDSQIVRKNNISDTDADATRTAIKECIDAGCNIIFTTSWGYMQTTAEMAEEYPDVYFSHGTGYMSNGRNFNNYFGRIYQARYLSGIVAGMNTRTNRIGYVAAMGSDSAEVTGGIDAFALGIYSVNPDAKVYVKVTNSWFDPQGEEAAARTLLNMNCDVIAQHCDTVYPQTLAQEKGVYSIGYNSDMSKEAPDACLCSVTWNWSAYYTSAVQSVIDGTWDGSNYYGGMNENLVSITSVASFAAPGTQEKVNEAKQQILAGKNGVFDGVIETNTGATVGTAGKTLDDSTITGGINWYFKTVSVVE
;
A
#
# COMPACT_ATOMS: atom_id res chain seq x y z
N MET A 1 -18.13 66.89 5.90
CA MET A 1 -18.28 66.04 7.09
C MET A 1 -19.32 64.94 6.76
N LYS A 2 -19.02 63.69 7.11
CA LYS A 2 -19.79 62.44 6.92
C LYS A 2 -19.58 61.68 5.62
N HIS A 3 -18.44 61.00 5.51
CA HIS A 3 -18.28 59.77 4.78
C HIS A 3 -17.18 58.92 5.48
N LYS A 4 -17.56 58.23 6.54
CA LYS A 4 -16.82 57.14 7.16
C LYS A 4 -17.84 56.33 7.97
N ARG A 5 -18.37 55.27 7.38
CA ARG A 5 -18.98 54.08 8.02
C ARG A 5 -19.76 53.27 7.00
N LEU A 6 -19.05 52.60 6.05
CA LEU A 6 -19.70 51.53 5.28
C LEU A 6 -18.70 50.44 4.82
N SER A 7 -17.50 50.41 5.38
CA SER A 7 -16.49 49.40 5.02
C SER A 7 -16.25 48.32 6.06
N GLY A 8 -17.07 48.25 7.09
CA GLY A 8 -16.91 47.29 8.18
C GLY A 8 -17.87 46.09 8.13
N LEU A 9 -18.89 46.10 7.26
CA LEU A 9 -19.87 44.99 7.24
C LEU A 9 -19.71 43.99 6.10
N LEU A 10 -18.84 44.29 5.10
CA LEU A 10 -18.61 43.35 4.01
C LEU A 10 -17.46 42.38 4.29
N ALA A 11 -16.60 42.68 5.27
CA ALA A 11 -15.50 41.81 5.64
C ALA A 11 -15.90 40.67 6.60
N LEU A 12 -17.06 40.79 7.28
CA LEU A 12 -17.56 39.78 8.21
C LEU A 12 -18.45 38.70 7.53
N LEU A 13 -18.92 38.96 6.28
CA LEU A 13 -19.73 37.98 5.54
C LEU A 13 -18.91 37.06 4.64
N MET A 14 -17.64 37.38 4.37
CA MET A 14 -16.73 36.48 3.60
C MET A 14 -15.97 35.48 4.48
N CYS A 15 -15.86 35.74 5.78
CA CYS A 15 -15.25 34.76 6.70
C CYS A 15 -16.20 33.64 7.15
N SER A 16 -17.51 33.81 6.99
CA SER A 16 -18.50 32.79 7.41
C SER A 16 -18.80 31.73 6.33
N VAL A 17 -18.40 31.95 5.07
CA VAL A 17 -18.60 30.96 3.99
C VAL A 17 -17.35 30.07 3.82
N LEU A 18 -16.17 30.49 4.30
CA LEU A 18 -14.96 29.67 4.29
C LEU A 18 -14.84 28.69 5.48
N MET A 19 -15.67 28.87 6.53
CA MET A 19 -15.68 27.95 7.67
C MET A 19 -16.69 26.80 7.54
N ALA A 20 -17.61 26.85 6.57
CA ALA A 20 -18.54 25.75 6.32
C ALA A 20 -17.96 24.65 5.40
N GLY A 21 -16.83 24.91 4.76
CA GLY A 21 -16.10 23.91 3.95
C GLY A 21 -15.08 23.07 4.74
N CYS A 22 -14.70 23.52 5.95
CA CYS A 22 -13.76 22.79 6.81
C CYS A 22 -14.45 21.89 7.83
N ALA A 23 -15.76 22.00 8.04
CA ALA A 23 -16.49 21.17 8.99
C ALA A 23 -16.68 19.71 8.54
N GLY A 24 -16.46 19.41 7.24
CA GLY A 24 -16.49 18.05 6.72
C GLY A 24 -15.14 17.31 6.84
N MET A 25 -14.01 18.05 7.00
CA MET A 25 -12.69 17.45 7.20
C MET A 25 -12.32 17.33 8.67
N ALA A 26 -12.86 18.18 9.55
CA ALA A 26 -12.62 18.10 10.99
C ALA A 26 -13.21 16.84 11.66
N ALA A 27 -14.23 16.23 11.06
CA ALA A 27 -14.80 14.99 11.58
C ALA A 27 -13.91 13.76 11.35
N ILE A 28 -12.92 13.84 10.44
CA ILE A 28 -11.92 12.78 10.19
C ILE A 28 -10.75 12.93 11.16
N ASP A 29 -10.37 14.17 11.49
CA ASP A 29 -9.28 14.45 12.44
C ASP A 29 -9.65 14.15 13.90
N ASP A 30 -10.92 14.34 14.30
CA ASP A 30 -11.36 14.06 15.66
C ASP A 30 -11.38 12.55 16.01
N TYR A 31 -11.49 11.66 15.03
CA TYR A 31 -11.43 10.22 15.26
C TYR A 31 -9.97 9.73 15.38
N ALA A 32 -9.04 10.39 14.70
CA ALA A 32 -7.60 10.05 14.72
C ALA A 32 -6.86 10.60 15.94
N VAL A 33 -7.36 11.66 16.58
CA VAL A 33 -6.63 12.41 17.61
C VAL A 33 -7.05 12.02 19.04
N ASN A 34 -8.22 11.42 19.26
CA ASN A 34 -8.76 11.22 20.59
C ASN A 34 -8.49 9.88 21.27
N GLU A 35 -7.90 8.92 20.59
CA GLU A 35 -7.51 7.65 21.24
C GLU A 35 -6.12 7.22 20.77
N GLY A 36 -5.06 7.84 21.26
CA GLY A 36 -3.68 7.36 21.26
C GLY A 36 -3.35 6.29 20.20
N TYR A 37 -3.51 6.60 18.92
CA TYR A 37 -3.27 5.67 17.82
C TYR A 37 -1.77 5.42 17.71
N GLU A 38 -1.27 4.45 18.45
CA GLU A 38 0.04 3.85 18.20
C GLU A 38 -0.14 2.72 17.20
N LEU A 39 0.44 2.88 16.02
CA LEU A 39 0.76 1.75 15.14
C LEU A 39 1.63 0.77 15.96
N LYS A 40 1.00 -0.19 16.62
CA LYS A 40 1.74 -1.28 17.24
C LYS A 40 2.22 -2.19 16.13
N VAL A 41 3.43 -1.94 15.67
CA VAL A 41 4.16 -2.85 14.82
C VAL A 41 4.35 -4.14 15.61
N SER A 42 3.63 -5.19 15.25
CA SER A 42 3.94 -6.52 15.71
C SER A 42 5.30 -6.90 15.11
N SER A 43 6.36 -6.74 15.88
CA SER A 43 7.65 -7.31 15.52
C SER A 43 7.47 -8.83 15.48
N SER A 44 7.67 -9.37 14.29
CA SER A 44 7.58 -10.78 13.94
C SER A 44 7.98 -11.74 15.03
N GLY A 45 7.16 -12.73 15.15
CA GLY A 45 7.39 -14.11 15.56
C GLY A 45 8.60 -14.40 16.43
N THR A 46 8.36 -14.74 17.58
CA THR A 46 8.83 -15.64 18.63
C THR A 46 8.68 -14.93 19.97
N GLY A 47 7.58 -15.17 20.62
CA GLY A 47 7.39 -14.82 22.00
C GLY A 47 6.34 -13.77 22.30
N ASN A 48 5.08 -14.16 22.08
CA ASN A 48 3.94 -13.47 22.67
C ASN A 48 4.10 -13.40 24.18
N LYS A 49 4.31 -12.21 24.73
CA LYS A 49 3.82 -11.93 26.07
C LYS A 49 2.38 -11.45 25.91
N ALA A 50 1.45 -12.37 26.21
CA ALA A 50 0.04 -12.10 26.30
C ALA A 50 -0.20 -10.85 27.15
N GLY A 51 -0.79 -9.83 26.53
CA GLY A 51 -1.55 -8.82 27.27
C GLY A 51 -2.68 -9.55 28.00
N SER A 52 -3.01 -9.11 29.19
CA SER A 52 -4.05 -9.70 30.06
C SER A 52 -5.48 -9.45 29.53
N GLY A 53 -5.73 -9.80 28.26
CA GLY A 53 -7.05 -9.84 27.65
C GLY A 53 -7.65 -11.25 27.92
N LYS A 54 -8.94 -11.33 28.20
CA LYS A 54 -9.66 -12.60 28.24
C LYS A 54 -9.38 -13.34 26.92
N SER A 55 -8.74 -14.51 26.98
CA SER A 55 -8.60 -15.37 25.82
C SER A 55 -10.00 -15.73 25.32
N THR A 56 -10.34 -15.28 24.13
CA THR A 56 -11.55 -15.74 23.45
C THR A 56 -11.32 -17.21 23.11
N PRO A 57 -12.28 -18.12 23.34
CA PRO A 57 -12.11 -19.51 22.91
C PRO A 57 -11.81 -19.55 21.41
N GLY A 58 -10.76 -20.26 21.02
CA GLY A 58 -10.42 -20.46 19.61
C GLY A 58 -11.55 -21.17 18.85
N ILE A 59 -11.59 -20.97 17.55
CA ILE A 59 -12.55 -21.60 16.64
C ILE A 59 -11.85 -22.79 15.99
N SER A 60 -12.41 -23.99 16.16
CA SER A 60 -11.78 -25.18 15.57
C SER A 60 -11.68 -25.06 14.04
N LYS A 61 -10.58 -25.59 13.51
CA LYS A 61 -10.23 -25.48 12.08
C LYS A 61 -11.33 -25.97 11.13
N ASP A 62 -12.06 -26.98 11.52
CA ASP A 62 -13.19 -27.55 10.76
C ASP A 62 -14.43 -26.63 10.73
N LYS A 63 -14.49 -25.63 11.62
CA LYS A 63 -15.61 -24.69 11.75
C LYS A 63 -15.27 -23.28 11.29
N ILE A 64 -13.98 -22.91 11.22
CA ILE A 64 -13.59 -21.58 10.78
C ILE A 64 -14.12 -21.31 9.36
N LYS A 65 -14.69 -20.13 9.15
CA LYS A 65 -15.12 -19.67 7.85
C LYS A 65 -14.62 -18.23 7.63
N VAL A 66 -14.08 -17.99 6.46
CA VAL A 66 -13.40 -16.73 6.09
C VAL A 66 -14.20 -16.03 5.02
N GLY A 67 -14.57 -14.78 5.27
CA GLY A 67 -15.14 -13.87 4.28
C GLY A 67 -14.05 -12.98 3.68
N VAL A 68 -14.17 -12.63 2.40
CA VAL A 68 -13.33 -11.61 1.77
C VAL A 68 -14.15 -10.76 0.81
N ILE A 69 -13.94 -9.45 0.87
CA ILE A 69 -14.63 -8.46 0.05
C ILE A 69 -13.61 -7.78 -0.85
N HIS A 70 -13.81 -7.91 -2.16
CA HIS A 70 -12.96 -7.45 -3.23
C HIS A 70 -13.59 -6.31 -4.04
N LEU A 71 -12.75 -5.36 -4.46
CA LEU A 71 -13.13 -4.24 -5.34
C LEU A 71 -13.59 -4.69 -6.73
N SER A 72 -12.85 -5.64 -7.33
CA SER A 72 -13.10 -6.14 -8.68
C SER A 72 -13.15 -7.66 -8.70
N ASP A 73 -13.18 -8.27 -9.87
CA ASP A 73 -13.12 -9.72 -10.02
C ASP A 73 -11.66 -10.18 -10.09
N PRO A 74 -11.20 -11.04 -9.15
CA PRO A 74 -9.84 -11.58 -9.19
C PRO A 74 -9.55 -12.39 -10.47
N ALA A 75 -10.56 -12.80 -11.24
CA ALA A 75 -10.39 -13.48 -12.52
C ALA A 75 -9.73 -12.59 -13.60
N GLU A 76 -9.58 -11.27 -13.36
CA GLU A 76 -8.78 -10.39 -14.22
C GLU A 76 -7.31 -10.83 -14.31
N GLY A 77 -6.81 -11.58 -13.32
CA GLY A 77 -5.51 -12.26 -13.38
C GLY A 77 -4.29 -11.38 -13.08
N SER A 78 -4.49 -10.10 -12.77
CA SER A 78 -3.44 -9.14 -12.39
C SER A 78 -3.98 -8.04 -11.48
N GLY A 79 -3.12 -7.16 -10.99
CA GLY A 79 -3.48 -6.00 -10.19
C GLY A 79 -3.80 -6.31 -8.72
N TYR A 80 -4.37 -5.32 -8.05
CA TYR A 80 -4.54 -5.31 -6.60
C TYR A 80 -5.47 -6.42 -6.08
N THR A 81 -6.70 -6.51 -6.62
CA THR A 81 -7.68 -7.53 -6.20
C THR A 81 -7.17 -8.96 -6.44
N TYR A 82 -6.52 -9.19 -7.57
CA TYR A 82 -5.93 -10.49 -7.89
C TYR A 82 -4.90 -10.92 -6.84
N THR A 83 -4.00 -10.03 -6.42
CA THR A 83 -2.98 -10.38 -5.42
C THR A 83 -3.57 -10.67 -4.04
N HIS A 84 -4.64 -9.98 -3.65
CA HIS A 84 -5.37 -10.30 -2.43
C HIS A 84 -6.00 -11.68 -2.50
N ASP A 85 -6.62 -12.05 -3.63
CA ASP A 85 -7.24 -13.37 -3.78
C ASP A 85 -6.19 -14.49 -3.82
N ILE A 86 -5.05 -14.27 -4.49
CA ILE A 86 -3.89 -15.20 -4.40
C ILE A 86 -3.43 -15.37 -2.94
N GLY A 87 -3.44 -14.28 -2.16
CA GLY A 87 -3.17 -14.34 -0.72
C GLY A 87 -4.18 -15.19 0.06
N ILE A 88 -5.47 -15.07 -0.26
CA ILE A 88 -6.54 -15.92 0.32
C ILE A 88 -6.37 -17.39 -0.09
N GLN A 89 -6.06 -17.68 -1.34
CA GLN A 89 -5.76 -19.04 -1.81
C GLN A 89 -4.54 -19.61 -1.10
N GLY A 90 -3.47 -18.84 -0.93
CA GLY A 90 -2.28 -19.26 -0.18
C GLY A 90 -2.58 -19.53 1.29
N MET A 91 -3.37 -18.70 1.97
CA MET A 91 -3.86 -18.94 3.33
C MET A 91 -4.68 -20.23 3.40
N GLN A 92 -5.60 -20.43 2.46
CA GLN A 92 -6.43 -21.63 2.37
C GLN A 92 -5.56 -22.90 2.27
N GLN A 93 -4.55 -22.88 1.41
CA GLN A 93 -3.60 -23.99 1.26
C GLN A 93 -2.76 -24.20 2.53
N ASN A 94 -2.18 -23.15 3.10
CA ASN A 94 -1.35 -23.21 4.29
C ASN A 94 -2.08 -23.79 5.50
N LEU A 95 -3.35 -23.43 5.65
CA LEU A 95 -4.20 -23.90 6.73
C LEU A 95 -4.97 -25.18 6.38
N GLY A 96 -4.93 -25.64 5.12
CA GLY A 96 -5.67 -26.81 4.64
C GLY A 96 -7.18 -26.64 4.82
N LEU A 97 -7.72 -25.47 4.48
CA LEU A 97 -9.16 -25.19 4.50
C LEU A 97 -9.80 -25.63 3.18
N SER A 98 -11.06 -26.05 3.24
CA SER A 98 -11.85 -26.39 2.05
C SER A 98 -12.44 -25.15 1.38
N ASP A 99 -12.82 -25.26 0.11
CA ASP A 99 -13.47 -24.16 -0.64
C ASP A 99 -14.76 -23.67 0.03
N SER A 100 -15.51 -24.57 0.69
CA SER A 100 -16.74 -24.23 1.42
C SER A 100 -16.52 -23.34 2.64
N GLN A 101 -15.26 -23.19 3.09
CA GLN A 101 -14.89 -22.33 4.20
C GLN A 101 -14.49 -20.92 3.75
N ILE A 102 -14.45 -20.66 2.44
CA ILE A 102 -14.07 -19.34 1.88
C ILE A 102 -15.28 -18.74 1.17
N VAL A 103 -15.70 -17.54 1.61
CA VAL A 103 -16.79 -16.78 1.02
C VAL A 103 -16.23 -15.52 0.37
N ARG A 104 -16.35 -15.41 -0.96
CA ARG A 104 -15.88 -14.26 -1.73
C ARG A 104 -17.05 -13.35 -2.13
N LYS A 105 -16.85 -12.05 -2.00
CA LYS A 105 -17.73 -10.99 -2.50
C LYS A 105 -16.91 -10.10 -3.42
N ASN A 106 -17.13 -10.23 -4.71
CA ASN A 106 -16.38 -9.51 -5.74
C ASN A 106 -17.19 -8.34 -6.30
N ASN A 107 -16.50 -7.38 -6.92
CA ASN A 107 -17.10 -6.20 -7.55
C ASN A 107 -17.92 -5.35 -6.56
N ILE A 108 -17.44 -5.21 -5.34
CA ILE A 108 -18.05 -4.32 -4.34
C ILE A 108 -17.38 -2.96 -4.44
N SER A 109 -18.15 -1.90 -4.74
CA SER A 109 -17.60 -0.55 -4.76
C SER A 109 -17.28 -0.07 -3.35
N ASP A 110 -16.06 0.42 -3.14
CA ASP A 110 -15.61 0.96 -1.85
C ASP A 110 -16.05 2.42 -1.62
N THR A 111 -16.66 3.03 -2.62
CA THR A 111 -17.36 4.32 -2.50
C THR A 111 -18.84 4.18 -2.18
N ASP A 112 -19.35 2.94 -2.07
CA ASP A 112 -20.73 2.61 -1.73
C ASP A 112 -20.78 1.88 -0.37
N ALA A 113 -21.08 2.64 0.68
CA ALA A 113 -21.15 2.12 2.05
C ALA A 113 -22.27 1.08 2.22
N ASP A 114 -23.39 1.22 1.51
CA ASP A 114 -24.53 0.29 1.60
C ASP A 114 -24.19 -1.04 0.91
N ALA A 115 -23.50 -1.00 -0.24
CA ALA A 115 -23.00 -2.20 -0.91
C ALA A 115 -21.98 -2.92 -0.03
N THR A 116 -21.04 -2.20 0.59
CA THR A 116 -20.06 -2.74 1.54
C THR A 116 -20.75 -3.40 2.72
N ARG A 117 -21.70 -2.72 3.37
CA ARG A 117 -22.46 -3.24 4.50
C ARG A 117 -23.22 -4.51 4.12
N THR A 118 -23.85 -4.52 2.95
CA THR A 118 -24.59 -5.69 2.44
C THR A 118 -23.65 -6.87 2.25
N ALA A 119 -22.52 -6.69 1.61
CA ALA A 119 -21.54 -7.74 1.37
C ALA A 119 -20.97 -8.31 2.69
N ILE A 120 -20.70 -7.47 3.69
CA ILE A 120 -20.29 -7.90 5.03
C ILE A 120 -21.40 -8.74 5.68
N LYS A 121 -22.65 -8.28 5.66
CA LYS A 121 -23.79 -9.02 6.24
C LYS A 121 -23.98 -10.39 5.58
N GLU A 122 -23.87 -10.48 4.28
CA GLU A 122 -23.94 -11.73 3.54
C GLU A 122 -22.82 -12.73 3.95
N CYS A 123 -21.61 -12.23 4.26
CA CYS A 123 -20.54 -13.04 4.83
C CYS A 123 -20.90 -13.53 6.24
N ILE A 124 -21.46 -12.66 7.09
CA ILE A 124 -21.92 -13.01 8.45
C ILE A 124 -23.03 -14.06 8.38
N ASP A 125 -24.04 -13.85 7.54
CA ASP A 125 -25.15 -14.77 7.35
C ASP A 125 -24.71 -16.14 6.80
N ALA A 126 -23.61 -16.15 6.02
CA ALA A 126 -22.96 -17.39 5.58
C ALA A 126 -22.15 -18.08 6.70
N GLY A 127 -22.05 -17.49 7.88
CA GLY A 127 -21.36 -18.01 9.05
C GLY A 127 -19.86 -17.72 9.09
N CYS A 128 -19.38 -16.68 8.39
CA CYS A 128 -17.98 -16.27 8.48
C CYS A 128 -17.63 -15.78 9.88
N ASN A 129 -16.48 -16.25 10.37
CA ASN A 129 -15.96 -15.89 11.70
C ASN A 129 -14.94 -14.75 11.61
N ILE A 130 -14.23 -14.64 10.48
CA ILE A 130 -13.34 -13.54 10.16
C ILE A 130 -13.65 -13.04 8.76
N ILE A 131 -13.67 -11.71 8.57
CA ILE A 131 -13.97 -11.06 7.29
C ILE A 131 -12.86 -10.06 6.98
N PHE A 132 -12.24 -10.26 5.81
CA PHE A 132 -11.25 -9.33 5.25
C PHE A 132 -11.93 -8.36 4.29
N THR A 133 -11.72 -7.06 4.50
CA THR A 133 -12.14 -5.98 3.61
C THR A 133 -10.91 -5.31 3.03
N THR A 134 -10.73 -5.37 1.70
CA THR A 134 -9.42 -5.17 1.07
C THR A 134 -9.16 -3.77 0.54
N SER A 135 -10.04 -2.79 0.72
CA SER A 135 -9.86 -1.44 0.20
C SER A 135 -10.08 -0.36 1.23
N TRP A 136 -9.38 0.77 1.04
CA TRP A 136 -9.46 1.96 1.89
C TRP A 136 -10.89 2.42 2.17
N GLY A 137 -11.73 2.51 1.15
CA GLY A 137 -13.10 3.02 1.31
C GLY A 137 -14.02 2.12 2.13
N TYR A 138 -13.65 0.87 2.39
CA TYR A 138 -14.42 -0.03 3.28
C TYR A 138 -14.20 0.27 4.77
N MET A 139 -13.20 1.07 5.14
CA MET A 139 -12.72 1.22 6.52
C MET A 139 -13.82 1.60 7.50
N GLN A 140 -14.55 2.68 7.23
CA GLN A 140 -15.59 3.20 8.12
C GLN A 140 -16.73 2.18 8.31
N THR A 141 -17.21 1.61 7.20
CA THR A 141 -18.29 0.61 7.26
C THR A 141 -17.83 -0.65 8.00
N THR A 142 -16.59 -1.08 7.79
CA THR A 142 -16.03 -2.25 8.52
C THR A 142 -15.96 -1.97 10.02
N ALA A 143 -15.53 -0.77 10.43
CA ALA A 143 -15.50 -0.38 11.85
C ALA A 143 -16.88 -0.40 12.49
N GLU A 144 -17.89 0.15 11.81
CA GLU A 144 -19.29 0.12 12.28
C GLU A 144 -19.82 -1.32 12.42
N MET A 145 -19.55 -2.16 11.43
CA MET A 145 -19.94 -3.57 11.45
C MET A 145 -19.26 -4.35 12.59
N ALA A 146 -18.00 -4.02 12.89
CA ALA A 146 -17.28 -4.65 14.01
C ALA A 146 -17.89 -4.30 15.38
N GLU A 147 -18.46 -3.12 15.54
CA GLU A 147 -19.19 -2.77 16.76
C GLU A 147 -20.58 -3.45 16.82
N GLU A 148 -21.26 -3.59 15.67
CA GLU A 148 -22.57 -4.27 15.57
C GLU A 148 -22.47 -5.79 15.78
N TYR A 149 -21.34 -6.41 15.35
CA TYR A 149 -21.12 -7.88 15.40
C TYR A 149 -19.87 -8.22 16.22
N PRO A 150 -19.90 -8.08 17.55
CA PRO A 150 -18.71 -8.24 18.39
C PRO A 150 -18.13 -9.66 18.42
N ASP A 151 -18.87 -10.66 17.98
CA ASP A 151 -18.45 -12.08 17.92
C ASP A 151 -17.82 -12.46 16.56
N VAL A 152 -17.77 -11.52 15.59
CA VAL A 152 -17.11 -11.69 14.30
C VAL A 152 -15.84 -10.86 14.27
N TYR A 153 -14.76 -11.42 13.73
CA TYR A 153 -13.50 -10.72 13.55
C TYR A 153 -13.46 -10.00 12.21
N PHE A 154 -12.94 -8.79 12.21
CA PHE A 154 -12.80 -7.95 11.02
C PHE A 154 -11.37 -7.50 10.84
N SER A 155 -10.87 -7.61 9.63
CA SER A 155 -9.52 -7.18 9.29
C SER A 155 -9.55 -6.36 8.00
N HIS A 156 -9.20 -5.08 8.12
CA HIS A 156 -9.28 -4.11 7.04
C HIS A 156 -7.90 -3.80 6.44
N GLY A 157 -7.78 -3.90 5.12
CA GLY A 157 -6.56 -3.55 4.38
C GLY A 157 -6.45 -2.06 4.09
N THR A 158 -5.23 -1.52 4.16
CA THR A 158 -4.84 -0.15 3.75
C THR A 158 -5.25 1.02 4.65
N GLY A 159 -6.17 0.84 5.59
CA GLY A 159 -6.61 1.90 6.50
C GLY A 159 -5.73 2.07 7.74
N TYR A 160 -6.33 2.60 8.81
CA TYR A 160 -5.63 2.84 10.08
C TYR A 160 -6.49 2.53 11.32
N MET A 161 -7.79 2.30 11.17
CA MET A 161 -8.71 2.11 12.29
C MET A 161 -8.58 0.71 12.90
N SER A 162 -8.74 0.64 14.21
CA SER A 162 -8.87 -0.61 14.97
C SER A 162 -9.62 -0.35 16.26
N ASN A 163 -10.18 -1.41 16.89
CA ASN A 163 -10.84 -1.26 18.18
C ASN A 163 -10.18 -2.08 19.32
N GLY A 164 -9.03 -2.71 19.03
CA GLY A 164 -8.29 -3.51 20.02
C GLY A 164 -9.03 -4.77 20.51
N ARG A 165 -10.06 -5.21 19.81
CA ARG A 165 -10.90 -6.37 20.16
C ARG A 165 -11.08 -7.30 18.97
N ASN A 166 -12.08 -7.04 18.14
CA ASN A 166 -12.46 -7.84 16.97
C ASN A 166 -12.22 -7.13 15.64
N PHE A 167 -11.60 -5.97 15.63
CA PHE A 167 -11.28 -5.20 14.42
C PHE A 167 -9.84 -4.69 14.45
N ASN A 168 -9.10 -4.97 13.39
CA ASN A 168 -7.77 -4.44 13.15
C ASN A 168 -7.61 -3.93 11.72
N ASN A 169 -6.51 -3.23 11.50
CA ASN A 169 -6.01 -2.85 10.20
C ASN A 169 -4.74 -3.64 9.87
N TYR A 170 -4.54 -3.95 8.57
CA TYR A 170 -3.29 -4.53 8.08
C TYR A 170 -2.80 -3.80 6.83
N PHE A 171 -1.50 -3.61 6.75
CA PHE A 171 -0.78 -3.15 5.56
C PHE A 171 0.70 -3.52 5.67
N GLY A 172 1.58 -2.91 4.84
CA GLY A 172 2.99 -3.28 4.89
C GLY A 172 3.97 -2.29 4.30
N ARG A 173 5.24 -2.55 4.60
CA ARG A 173 6.42 -1.78 4.21
C ARG A 173 6.80 -2.01 2.76
N ILE A 174 5.86 -1.75 1.82
CA ILE A 174 6.10 -1.93 0.38
C ILE A 174 7.28 -1.09 -0.11
N TYR A 175 7.57 0.02 0.58
CA TYR A 175 8.72 0.87 0.29
C TYR A 175 10.06 0.11 0.32
N GLN A 176 10.18 -0.97 1.12
CA GLN A 176 11.38 -1.82 1.11
C GLN A 176 11.59 -2.50 -0.24
N ALA A 177 10.52 -3.05 -0.83
CA ALA A 177 10.56 -3.66 -2.15
C ALA A 177 10.73 -2.60 -3.26
N ARG A 178 10.13 -1.40 -3.09
CA ARG A 178 10.35 -0.26 -3.98
C ARG A 178 11.82 0.16 -4.04
N TYR A 179 12.50 0.20 -2.89
CA TYR A 179 13.93 0.48 -2.84
C TYR A 179 14.74 -0.53 -3.64
N LEU A 180 14.49 -1.83 -3.48
CA LEU A 180 15.16 -2.87 -4.25
C LEU A 180 14.89 -2.75 -5.75
N SER A 181 13.65 -2.49 -6.14
CA SER A 181 13.30 -2.29 -7.55
C SER A 181 13.94 -1.02 -8.14
N GLY A 182 14.17 0.00 -7.30
CA GLY A 182 14.95 1.18 -7.66
C GLY A 182 16.40 0.85 -8.00
N ILE A 183 17.03 -0.02 -7.23
CA ILE A 183 18.39 -0.55 -7.56
C ILE A 183 18.37 -1.21 -8.94
N VAL A 184 17.38 -2.06 -9.22
CA VAL A 184 17.24 -2.71 -10.53
C VAL A 184 17.12 -1.65 -11.64
N ALA A 185 16.23 -0.68 -11.49
CA ALA A 185 16.05 0.39 -12.48
C ALA A 185 17.32 1.23 -12.68
N GLY A 186 17.99 1.63 -11.61
CA GLY A 186 19.20 2.46 -11.64
C GLY A 186 20.40 1.78 -12.31
N MET A 187 20.53 0.46 -12.18
CA MET A 187 21.56 -0.33 -12.83
C MET A 187 21.29 -0.60 -14.33
N ASN A 188 20.04 -0.49 -14.76
CA ASN A 188 19.63 -0.87 -16.11
C ASN A 188 19.30 0.32 -17.02
N THR A 189 19.07 1.52 -16.50
CA THR A 189 18.89 2.71 -17.34
C THR A 189 20.14 3.07 -18.12
N ARG A 190 19.99 3.47 -19.38
CA ARG A 190 21.04 3.96 -20.28
C ARG A 190 20.96 5.47 -20.49
N THR A 191 19.77 6.04 -20.29
CA THR A 191 19.50 7.47 -20.48
C THR A 191 19.59 8.27 -19.19
N ASN A 192 19.69 7.61 -18.03
CA ASN A 192 19.53 8.22 -16.70
C ASN A 192 18.16 8.90 -16.52
N ARG A 193 17.16 8.49 -17.28
CA ARG A 193 15.79 9.00 -17.24
C ARG A 193 14.82 7.84 -17.01
N ILE A 194 14.26 7.78 -15.83
CA ILE A 194 13.38 6.72 -15.39
C ILE A 194 11.99 7.31 -15.20
N GLY A 195 10.98 6.70 -15.81
CA GLY A 195 9.59 7.09 -15.70
C GLY A 195 8.89 6.32 -14.58
N TYR A 196 7.95 6.98 -13.90
CA TYR A 196 7.14 6.38 -12.86
C TYR A 196 5.67 6.80 -13.06
N VAL A 197 4.80 5.84 -13.39
CA VAL A 197 3.35 6.06 -13.47
C VAL A 197 2.77 5.87 -12.07
N ALA A 198 2.18 6.94 -11.52
CA ALA A 198 1.71 6.98 -10.15
C ALA A 198 0.20 7.17 -10.07
N ALA A 199 -0.49 6.36 -9.28
CA ALA A 199 -1.92 6.49 -9.05
C ALA A 199 -2.28 7.82 -8.38
N MET A 200 -1.48 8.27 -7.41
CA MET A 200 -1.71 9.47 -6.61
C MET A 200 -0.44 10.32 -6.54
N GLY A 201 -0.60 11.58 -6.14
CA GLY A 201 0.49 12.53 -5.91
C GLY A 201 0.94 12.60 -4.45
N SER A 202 1.44 13.76 -4.03
CA SER A 202 1.95 14.02 -2.67
C SER A 202 0.86 14.05 -1.58
N ASP A 203 -0.38 13.89 -1.94
CA ASP A 203 -1.54 13.69 -1.06
C ASP A 203 -1.70 12.25 -0.57
N SER A 204 -0.94 11.30 -1.14
CA SER A 204 -0.89 9.91 -0.70
C SER A 204 0.51 9.54 -0.21
N ALA A 205 0.71 9.43 1.09
CA ALA A 205 1.99 9.05 1.69
C ALA A 205 2.46 7.65 1.24
N GLU A 206 1.54 6.74 0.97
CA GLU A 206 1.85 5.41 0.42
C GLU A 206 2.56 5.51 -0.94
N VAL A 207 1.95 6.26 -1.87
CA VAL A 207 2.49 6.39 -3.23
C VAL A 207 3.76 7.22 -3.22
N THR A 208 3.77 8.35 -2.51
CA THR A 208 4.93 9.23 -2.39
C THR A 208 6.11 8.54 -1.72
N GLY A 209 5.86 7.82 -0.61
CA GLY A 209 6.89 7.00 0.03
C GLY A 209 7.42 5.88 -0.87
N GLY A 210 6.55 5.28 -1.70
CA GLY A 210 6.96 4.31 -2.71
C GLY A 210 7.85 4.91 -3.79
N ILE A 211 7.52 6.10 -4.29
CA ILE A 211 8.32 6.85 -5.27
C ILE A 211 9.69 7.22 -4.68
N ASP A 212 9.71 7.73 -3.45
CA ASP A 212 10.95 8.16 -2.81
C ASP A 212 11.86 6.98 -2.46
N ALA A 213 11.31 5.88 -1.98
CA ALA A 213 12.06 4.66 -1.76
C ALA A 213 12.69 4.12 -3.05
N PHE A 214 11.93 4.12 -4.16
CA PHE A 214 12.42 3.77 -5.48
C PHE A 214 13.54 4.70 -5.93
N ALA A 215 13.38 6.02 -5.78
CA ALA A 215 14.39 7.01 -6.14
C ALA A 215 15.65 6.89 -5.26
N LEU A 216 15.51 6.58 -3.96
CA LEU A 216 16.64 6.31 -3.06
C LEU A 216 17.40 5.04 -3.50
N GLY A 217 16.68 4.00 -3.91
CA GLY A 217 17.28 2.79 -4.48
C GLY A 217 18.08 3.06 -5.75
N ILE A 218 17.53 3.85 -6.68
CA ILE A 218 18.24 4.32 -7.88
C ILE A 218 19.50 5.09 -7.48
N TYR A 219 19.35 6.08 -6.61
CA TYR A 219 20.44 6.97 -6.20
C TYR A 219 21.60 6.21 -5.55
N SER A 220 21.31 5.11 -4.85
CA SER A 220 22.34 4.29 -4.21
C SER A 220 23.32 3.62 -5.19
N VAL A 221 22.93 3.46 -6.47
CA VAL A 221 23.73 2.80 -7.52
C VAL A 221 23.99 3.71 -8.73
N ASN A 222 23.15 4.73 -8.95
CA ASN A 222 23.26 5.66 -10.07
C ASN A 222 22.76 7.07 -9.64
N PRO A 223 23.63 7.87 -9.01
CA PRO A 223 23.24 9.19 -8.49
C PRO A 223 22.92 10.22 -9.59
N ASP A 224 23.27 9.96 -10.85
CA ASP A 224 23.01 10.86 -11.99
C ASP A 224 21.59 10.65 -12.57
N ALA A 225 20.95 9.53 -12.27
CA ALA A 225 19.63 9.22 -12.79
C ALA A 225 18.53 10.07 -12.12
N LYS A 226 17.51 10.43 -12.91
CA LYS A 226 16.33 11.18 -12.50
C LYS A 226 15.08 10.35 -12.66
N VAL A 227 14.13 10.53 -11.72
CA VAL A 227 12.80 9.91 -11.77
C VAL A 227 11.78 10.95 -12.19
N TYR A 228 11.07 10.69 -13.27
CA TYR A 228 9.99 11.52 -13.80
C TYR A 228 8.66 10.85 -13.47
N VAL A 229 7.84 11.51 -12.68
CA VAL A 229 6.57 10.98 -12.19
C VAL A 229 5.42 11.59 -12.97
N LYS A 230 4.55 10.77 -13.53
CA LYS A 230 3.27 11.19 -14.11
C LYS A 230 2.13 10.60 -13.28
N VAL A 231 1.32 11.49 -12.69
CA VAL A 231 0.19 11.12 -11.82
C VAL A 231 -1.07 10.93 -12.68
N THR A 232 -1.82 9.85 -12.41
CA THR A 232 -3.10 9.53 -13.10
C THR A 232 -4.32 9.97 -12.30
N ASN A 233 -4.19 10.19 -10.98
CA ASN A 233 -5.27 10.41 -10.02
C ASN A 233 -6.28 9.25 -9.99
N SER A 234 -5.83 8.04 -10.30
CA SER A 234 -6.63 6.82 -10.28
C SER A 234 -5.73 5.61 -10.02
N TRP A 235 -6.23 4.64 -9.24
CA TRP A 235 -5.57 3.36 -9.05
C TRP A 235 -5.74 2.44 -10.26
N PHE A 236 -6.90 2.54 -10.93
CA PHE A 236 -7.23 1.71 -12.08
C PHE A 236 -7.82 2.59 -13.19
N ASP A 237 -7.00 2.95 -14.16
CA ASP A 237 -7.39 3.70 -15.37
C ASP A 237 -6.51 3.24 -16.55
N PRO A 238 -6.92 2.19 -17.28
CA PRO A 238 -6.15 1.64 -18.40
C PRO A 238 -5.69 2.69 -19.40
N GLN A 239 -6.55 3.63 -19.76
CA GLN A 239 -6.25 4.67 -20.74
C GLN A 239 -5.33 5.76 -20.15
N GLY A 240 -5.59 6.20 -18.92
CA GLY A 240 -4.78 7.17 -18.22
C GLY A 240 -3.38 6.64 -17.91
N GLU A 241 -3.25 5.39 -17.50
CA GLU A 241 -1.97 4.74 -17.22
C GLU A 241 -1.12 4.56 -18.49
N GLU A 242 -1.75 4.14 -19.60
CA GLU A 242 -1.07 4.06 -20.89
C GLU A 242 -0.62 5.46 -21.37
N ALA A 243 -1.49 6.47 -21.27
CA ALA A 243 -1.16 7.84 -21.67
C ALA A 243 -0.02 8.43 -20.82
N ALA A 244 -0.02 8.16 -19.51
CA ALA A 244 1.05 8.55 -18.59
C ALA A 244 2.38 7.90 -18.98
N ALA A 245 2.40 6.59 -19.21
CA ALA A 245 3.59 5.87 -19.68
C ALA A 245 4.09 6.40 -21.03
N ARG A 246 3.20 6.69 -21.98
CA ARG A 246 3.53 7.28 -23.27
C ARG A 246 4.18 8.67 -23.12
N THR A 247 3.68 9.50 -22.20
CA THR A 247 4.27 10.81 -21.88
C THR A 247 5.71 10.65 -21.39
N LEU A 248 5.97 9.72 -20.47
CA LEU A 248 7.30 9.45 -19.93
C LEU A 248 8.26 8.89 -21.00
N LEU A 249 7.78 8.02 -21.88
CA LEU A 249 8.54 7.52 -23.04
C LEU A 249 8.92 8.64 -23.99
N ASN A 250 8.03 9.60 -24.27
CA ASN A 250 8.32 10.77 -25.10
C ASN A 250 9.36 11.72 -24.47
N MET A 251 9.54 11.62 -23.14
CA MET A 251 10.61 12.30 -22.41
C MET A 251 11.92 11.52 -22.41
N ASN A 252 12.06 10.48 -23.24
CA ASN A 252 13.23 9.62 -23.34
C ASN A 252 13.52 8.81 -22.06
N CYS A 253 12.48 8.48 -21.27
CA CYS A 253 12.61 7.50 -20.18
C CYS A 253 12.78 6.10 -20.81
N ASP A 254 13.76 5.33 -20.34
CA ASP A 254 14.10 4.00 -20.85
C ASP A 254 13.86 2.87 -19.84
N VAL A 255 13.32 3.21 -18.69
CA VAL A 255 12.73 2.29 -17.70
C VAL A 255 11.39 2.90 -17.25
N ILE A 256 10.30 2.14 -17.30
CA ILE A 256 8.97 2.57 -16.84
C ILE A 256 8.57 1.74 -15.63
N ALA A 257 8.48 2.39 -14.47
CA ALA A 257 7.92 1.82 -13.25
C ALA A 257 6.47 2.29 -13.04
N GLN A 258 5.72 1.58 -12.21
CA GLN A 258 4.34 1.95 -11.90
C GLN A 258 3.99 1.75 -10.42
N HIS A 259 3.01 2.54 -9.95
CA HIS A 259 2.29 2.39 -8.69
C HIS A 259 0.80 2.61 -8.98
N CYS A 260 0.25 1.76 -9.82
CA CYS A 260 -1.12 1.68 -10.30
C CYS A 260 -1.41 0.24 -10.72
N ASP A 261 -2.65 -0.11 -11.03
CA ASP A 261 -3.12 -1.49 -10.97
C ASP A 261 -3.21 -2.22 -12.32
N THR A 262 -3.04 -1.51 -13.46
CA THR A 262 -3.13 -2.17 -14.77
C THR A 262 -1.78 -2.64 -15.31
N VAL A 263 -1.80 -3.48 -16.32
CA VAL A 263 -0.59 -3.96 -17.00
C VAL A 263 -0.12 -3.05 -18.15
N TYR A 264 -0.89 -2.01 -18.47
CA TYR A 264 -0.64 -1.18 -19.66
C TYR A 264 0.71 -0.45 -19.67
N PRO A 265 1.23 0.10 -18.55
CA PRO A 265 2.57 0.67 -18.55
C PRO A 265 3.66 -0.34 -18.93
N GLN A 266 3.51 -1.60 -18.51
CA GLN A 266 4.45 -2.68 -18.80
C GLN A 266 4.41 -3.12 -20.26
N THR A 267 3.21 -3.37 -20.80
CA THR A 267 3.02 -3.80 -22.17
C THR A 267 3.46 -2.71 -23.16
N LEU A 268 3.19 -1.44 -22.84
CA LEU A 268 3.66 -0.31 -23.64
C LEU A 268 5.20 -0.18 -23.61
N ALA A 269 5.83 -0.37 -22.46
CA ALA A 269 7.29 -0.36 -22.35
C ALA A 269 7.90 -1.43 -23.25
N GLN A 270 7.34 -2.66 -23.22
CA GLN A 270 7.76 -3.75 -24.11
C GLN A 270 7.57 -3.40 -25.58
N GLU A 271 6.41 -2.86 -25.97
CA GLU A 271 6.15 -2.42 -27.35
C GLU A 271 7.18 -1.41 -27.85
N LYS A 272 7.66 -0.54 -26.95
CA LYS A 272 8.66 0.49 -27.27
C LYS A 272 10.12 0.03 -27.11
N GLY A 273 10.36 -1.22 -26.71
CA GLY A 273 11.69 -1.79 -26.55
C GLY A 273 12.50 -1.15 -25.41
N VAL A 274 11.82 -0.69 -24.36
CA VAL A 274 12.43 -0.18 -23.13
C VAL A 274 12.10 -1.11 -21.95
N TYR A 275 12.81 -0.93 -20.84
CA TYR A 275 12.60 -1.76 -19.66
C TYR A 275 11.42 -1.29 -18.82
N SER A 276 10.96 -2.18 -17.93
CA SER A 276 9.87 -1.87 -17.00
C SER A 276 10.06 -2.53 -15.63
N ILE A 277 9.33 -1.98 -14.65
CA ILE A 277 9.22 -2.50 -13.27
C ILE A 277 7.73 -2.66 -12.96
N GLY A 278 7.28 -3.89 -12.74
CA GLY A 278 5.90 -4.23 -12.44
C GLY A 278 5.49 -3.96 -10.98
N TYR A 279 4.20 -4.07 -10.73
CA TYR A 279 3.62 -3.87 -9.39
C TYR A 279 2.45 -4.84 -9.12
N ASN A 280 2.18 -5.07 -7.84
CA ASN A 280 1.20 -5.98 -7.26
C ASN A 280 1.53 -7.45 -7.51
N SER A 281 1.57 -7.89 -8.76
CA SER A 281 1.85 -9.26 -9.18
C SER A 281 3.10 -9.36 -10.05
N ASP A 282 3.53 -10.57 -10.36
CA ASP A 282 4.60 -10.81 -11.34
C ASP A 282 4.10 -10.50 -12.75
N MET A 283 4.55 -9.38 -13.30
CA MET A 283 4.19 -8.90 -14.64
C MET A 283 5.17 -9.35 -15.74
N SER A 284 6.05 -10.31 -15.44
CA SER A 284 6.98 -10.87 -16.44
C SER A 284 6.26 -11.64 -17.55
N LYS A 285 5.00 -12.07 -17.32
CA LYS A 285 4.18 -12.73 -18.34
C LYS A 285 3.60 -11.74 -19.35
N GLU A 286 3.22 -10.56 -18.88
CA GLU A 286 2.63 -9.48 -19.66
C GLU A 286 3.69 -8.73 -20.47
N ALA A 287 4.92 -8.66 -19.95
CA ALA A 287 6.06 -7.98 -20.59
C ALA A 287 7.35 -8.79 -20.47
N PRO A 288 7.43 -9.98 -21.09
CA PRO A 288 8.54 -10.92 -20.91
C PRO A 288 9.90 -10.39 -21.35
N ASP A 289 9.95 -9.46 -22.28
CA ASP A 289 11.19 -8.89 -22.83
C ASP A 289 11.53 -7.52 -22.22
N ALA A 290 10.65 -6.97 -21.36
CA ALA A 290 10.79 -5.65 -20.77
C ALA A 290 10.81 -5.65 -19.24
N CYS A 291 10.03 -6.50 -18.59
CA CYS A 291 9.88 -6.52 -17.13
C CYS A 291 11.16 -7.01 -16.47
N LEU A 292 11.92 -6.09 -15.87
CA LEU A 292 13.15 -6.41 -15.14
C LEU A 292 12.86 -7.12 -13.81
N CYS A 293 11.82 -6.73 -13.12
CA CYS A 293 11.24 -7.35 -11.93
C CYS A 293 9.88 -6.72 -11.63
N SER A 294 9.13 -7.31 -10.71
CA SER A 294 7.90 -6.74 -10.18
C SER A 294 8.00 -6.58 -8.66
N VAL A 295 7.48 -5.48 -8.15
CA VAL A 295 7.27 -5.26 -6.71
C VAL A 295 5.99 -5.98 -6.32
N THR A 296 6.06 -6.90 -5.35
CA THR A 296 4.97 -7.83 -5.07
C THR A 296 4.59 -7.86 -3.60
N TRP A 297 3.32 -8.19 -3.35
CA TRP A 297 2.75 -8.50 -2.07
C TRP A 297 2.59 -10.02 -1.89
N ASN A 298 2.95 -10.54 -0.73
CA ASN A 298 2.63 -11.89 -0.30
C ASN A 298 1.57 -11.84 0.82
N TRP A 299 0.35 -11.51 0.46
CA TRP A 299 -0.76 -11.40 1.41
C TRP A 299 -1.05 -12.70 2.14
N SER A 300 -0.65 -13.86 1.59
CA SER A 300 -0.83 -15.15 2.27
C SER A 300 -0.12 -15.21 3.62
N ALA A 301 1.01 -14.51 3.78
CA ALA A 301 1.73 -14.45 5.05
C ALA A 301 0.85 -13.83 6.15
N TYR A 302 0.21 -12.69 5.86
CA TYR A 302 -0.70 -12.05 6.79
C TYR A 302 -1.97 -12.85 7.00
N TYR A 303 -2.68 -13.22 5.93
CA TYR A 303 -3.95 -13.92 6.05
C TYR A 303 -3.84 -15.24 6.79
N THR A 304 -2.75 -16.00 6.56
CA THR A 304 -2.49 -17.24 7.32
C THR A 304 -2.35 -16.95 8.81
N SER A 305 -1.55 -15.95 9.19
CA SER A 305 -1.35 -15.61 10.61
C SER A 305 -2.61 -15.08 11.28
N ALA A 306 -3.39 -14.26 10.59
CA ALA A 306 -4.64 -13.69 11.08
C ALA A 306 -5.69 -14.79 11.33
N VAL A 307 -5.93 -15.67 10.36
CA VAL A 307 -6.88 -16.77 10.51
C VAL A 307 -6.41 -17.78 11.55
N GLN A 308 -5.10 -18.09 11.60
CA GLN A 308 -4.52 -18.96 12.61
C GLN A 308 -4.73 -18.39 14.02
N SER A 309 -4.58 -17.08 14.22
CA SER A 309 -4.80 -16.45 15.53
C SER A 309 -6.24 -16.55 16.01
N VAL A 310 -7.23 -16.54 15.09
CA VAL A 310 -8.63 -16.78 15.41
C VAL A 310 -8.86 -18.25 15.76
N ILE A 311 -8.24 -19.19 15.04
CA ILE A 311 -8.29 -20.63 15.36
C ILE A 311 -7.72 -20.87 16.76
N ASP A 312 -6.59 -20.27 17.09
CA ASP A 312 -5.88 -20.47 18.35
C ASP A 312 -6.48 -19.66 19.52
N GLY A 313 -7.42 -18.74 19.26
CA GLY A 313 -7.97 -17.83 20.28
C GLY A 313 -6.95 -16.80 20.77
N THR A 314 -5.97 -16.45 19.93
CA THR A 314 -4.88 -15.50 20.24
C THR A 314 -5.03 -14.16 19.52
N TRP A 315 -6.12 -13.96 18.78
CA TRP A 315 -6.42 -12.67 18.17
C TRP A 315 -6.54 -11.56 19.22
N ASP A 316 -5.84 -10.45 19.03
CA ASP A 316 -5.79 -9.34 19.99
C ASP A 316 -6.29 -7.98 19.42
N GLY A 317 -6.68 -7.95 18.14
CA GLY A 317 -7.15 -6.72 17.48
C GLY A 317 -6.05 -5.72 17.18
N SER A 318 -4.77 -6.09 17.33
CA SER A 318 -3.64 -5.21 17.04
C SER A 318 -3.48 -5.01 15.53
N ASN A 319 -3.16 -3.77 15.13
CA ASN A 319 -2.81 -3.47 13.75
C ASN A 319 -1.54 -4.22 13.33
N TYR A 320 -1.52 -4.62 12.07
CA TYR A 320 -0.39 -5.30 11.45
C TYR A 320 0.25 -4.43 10.38
N TYR A 321 1.57 -4.27 10.45
CA TYR A 321 2.35 -3.59 9.43
C TYR A 321 3.64 -4.37 9.17
N GLY A 322 3.58 -5.30 8.19
CA GLY A 322 4.67 -6.22 7.86
C GLY A 322 5.61 -5.68 6.80
N GLY A 323 6.78 -6.29 6.69
CA GLY A 323 7.78 -5.98 5.69
C GLY A 323 8.43 -7.24 5.10
N MET A 324 9.68 -7.11 4.67
CA MET A 324 10.46 -8.24 4.16
C MET A 324 10.76 -9.30 5.23
N ASN A 325 10.92 -8.89 6.50
CA ASN A 325 11.15 -9.82 7.60
C ASN A 325 9.95 -10.74 7.84
N GLU A 326 8.75 -10.21 7.65
CA GLU A 326 7.49 -10.94 7.77
C GLU A 326 7.11 -11.67 6.46
N ASN A 327 7.98 -11.61 5.45
CA ASN A 327 7.74 -12.16 4.12
C ASN A 327 6.46 -11.60 3.45
N LEU A 328 6.07 -10.35 3.79
CA LEU A 328 4.87 -9.72 3.24
C LEU A 328 5.16 -9.02 1.91
N VAL A 329 6.35 -8.46 1.75
CA VAL A 329 6.73 -7.69 0.56
C VAL A 329 8.05 -8.21 -0.03
N SER A 330 8.16 -8.19 -1.35
CA SER A 330 9.36 -8.60 -2.06
C SER A 330 9.42 -7.98 -3.46
N ILE A 331 10.49 -8.27 -4.20
CA ILE A 331 10.50 -8.21 -5.65
C ILE A 331 10.61 -9.63 -6.21
N THR A 332 10.13 -9.83 -7.43
CA THR A 332 10.39 -11.06 -8.18
C THR A 332 11.87 -11.19 -8.50
N SER A 333 12.30 -12.36 -8.97
CA SER A 333 13.67 -12.52 -9.49
C SER A 333 13.95 -11.49 -10.59
N VAL A 334 15.17 -10.95 -10.60
CA VAL A 334 15.63 -10.05 -11.65
C VAL A 334 15.71 -10.81 -12.97
N ALA A 335 15.22 -10.20 -14.06
CA ALA A 335 15.22 -10.80 -15.38
C ALA A 335 16.65 -11.16 -15.84
N SER A 336 16.79 -12.25 -16.58
CA SER A 336 18.09 -12.73 -17.05
C SER A 336 18.77 -11.79 -18.06
N PHE A 337 18.00 -10.91 -18.68
CA PHE A 337 18.52 -9.89 -19.61
C PHE A 337 18.91 -8.57 -18.92
N ALA A 338 18.76 -8.47 -17.59
CA ALA A 338 19.23 -7.31 -16.84
C ALA A 338 20.76 -7.19 -16.89
N ALA A 339 21.26 -5.99 -16.61
CA ALA A 339 22.70 -5.71 -16.57
C ALA A 339 23.40 -6.65 -15.58
N PRO A 340 24.61 -7.13 -15.92
CA PRO A 340 25.40 -7.98 -15.03
C PRO A 340 25.60 -7.34 -13.65
N GLY A 341 25.51 -8.17 -12.59
CA GLY A 341 25.67 -7.71 -11.20
C GLY A 341 24.39 -7.13 -10.57
N THR A 342 23.27 -7.00 -11.33
CA THR A 342 22.03 -6.46 -10.78
C THR A 342 21.45 -7.34 -9.67
N GLN A 343 21.37 -8.66 -9.88
CA GLN A 343 20.83 -9.58 -8.89
C GLN A 343 21.67 -9.61 -7.61
N GLU A 344 23.00 -9.60 -7.75
CA GLU A 344 23.94 -9.56 -6.62
C GLU A 344 23.73 -8.29 -5.80
N LYS A 345 23.60 -7.13 -6.46
CA LYS A 345 23.39 -5.85 -5.80
C LYS A 345 22.07 -5.78 -5.05
N VAL A 346 21.01 -6.32 -5.66
CA VAL A 346 19.69 -6.48 -5.00
C VAL A 346 19.81 -7.39 -3.78
N ASN A 347 20.50 -8.51 -3.88
CA ASN A 347 20.68 -9.45 -2.77
C ASN A 347 21.43 -8.80 -1.59
N GLU A 348 22.50 -8.03 -1.88
CA GLU A 348 23.24 -7.27 -0.86
C GLU A 348 22.32 -6.29 -0.13
N ALA A 349 21.56 -5.48 -0.87
CA ALA A 349 20.64 -4.50 -0.30
C ALA A 349 19.51 -5.17 0.51
N LYS A 350 18.94 -6.26 0.01
CA LYS A 350 17.95 -7.07 0.74
C LYS A 350 18.50 -7.57 2.07
N GLN A 351 19.74 -8.08 2.10
CA GLN A 351 20.36 -8.55 3.33
C GLN A 351 20.59 -7.39 4.34
N GLN A 352 20.90 -6.18 3.86
CA GLN A 352 21.02 -5.01 4.73
C GLN A 352 19.67 -4.62 5.36
N ILE A 353 18.58 -4.68 4.57
CA ILE A 353 17.21 -4.41 5.08
C ILE A 353 16.83 -5.47 6.13
N LEU A 354 17.00 -6.76 5.81
CA LEU A 354 16.66 -7.86 6.72
C LEU A 354 17.48 -7.83 8.01
N ALA A 355 18.71 -7.34 7.95
CA ALA A 355 19.58 -7.16 9.12
C ALA A 355 19.30 -5.87 9.92
N GLY A 356 18.35 -5.03 9.49
CA GLY A 356 18.07 -3.73 10.10
C GLY A 356 19.19 -2.70 9.95
N LYS A 357 20.08 -2.90 8.97
CA LYS A 357 21.21 -1.99 8.68
C LYS A 357 20.89 -0.95 7.61
N ASN A 358 19.78 -1.12 6.92
CA ASN A 358 19.23 -0.17 5.95
C ASN A 358 17.72 -0.08 6.20
N GLY A 359 17.26 1.06 6.69
CA GLY A 359 15.85 1.36 6.94
C GLY A 359 15.17 2.02 5.74
N VAL A 360 15.87 2.16 4.60
CA VAL A 360 15.46 2.87 3.39
C VAL A 360 15.46 4.39 3.56
N PHE A 361 14.73 4.90 4.55
CA PHE A 361 14.63 6.33 4.87
C PHE A 361 15.58 6.69 6.03
N ASP A 362 16.88 6.47 5.81
CA ASP A 362 17.90 6.68 6.84
C ASP A 362 18.51 8.07 6.78
N GLY A 363 18.75 8.66 7.95
CA GLY A 363 19.52 9.88 8.11
C GLY A 363 18.81 11.15 7.67
N VAL A 364 19.56 12.07 7.07
CA VAL A 364 19.03 13.32 6.53
C VAL A 364 18.84 13.17 5.03
N ILE A 365 17.63 13.38 4.57
CA ILE A 365 17.20 13.23 3.18
C ILE A 365 16.92 14.63 2.60
N GLU A 366 17.52 14.96 1.47
CA GLU A 366 17.27 16.18 0.74
C GLU A 366 16.08 15.99 -0.21
N THR A 367 15.11 16.92 -0.14
CA THR A 367 13.92 16.90 -0.99
C THR A 367 14.20 17.63 -2.33
N ASN A 368 13.31 17.44 -3.30
CA ASN A 368 13.38 18.12 -4.61
C ASN A 368 13.13 19.63 -4.52
N THR A 369 12.70 20.15 -3.39
CA THR A 369 12.58 21.60 -3.11
C THR A 369 13.82 22.19 -2.43
N GLY A 370 14.83 21.37 -2.12
CA GLY A 370 16.04 21.78 -1.40
C GLY A 370 15.86 21.79 0.12
N ALA A 371 14.71 21.42 0.65
CA ALA A 371 14.52 21.20 2.07
C ALA A 371 15.17 19.88 2.51
N THR A 372 15.32 19.67 3.82
CA THR A 372 15.81 18.42 4.40
C THR A 372 14.80 17.85 5.37
N VAL A 373 14.67 16.53 5.39
CA VAL A 373 13.84 15.76 6.31
C VAL A 373 14.65 14.65 6.97
N GLY A 374 14.13 14.09 8.06
CA GLY A 374 14.83 13.06 8.83
C GLY A 374 15.88 13.61 9.80
N THR A 375 16.62 12.71 10.41
CA THR A 375 17.63 13.03 11.44
C THR A 375 18.85 12.14 11.25
N ALA A 376 20.05 12.71 11.33
CA ALA A 376 21.30 11.95 11.20
C ALA A 376 21.34 10.74 12.15
N GLY A 377 21.63 9.57 11.60
CA GLY A 377 21.76 8.32 12.35
C GLY A 377 20.42 7.70 12.81
N LYS A 378 19.28 8.19 12.31
CA LYS A 378 17.97 7.61 12.56
C LYS A 378 17.26 7.26 11.26
N THR A 379 16.46 6.22 11.28
CA THR A 379 15.48 5.88 10.24
C THR A 379 14.15 6.57 10.55
N LEU A 380 13.41 7.00 9.54
CA LEU A 380 12.02 7.44 9.73
C LEU A 380 11.19 6.25 10.27
N ASP A 381 10.34 6.53 11.23
CA ASP A 381 9.42 5.52 11.76
C ASP A 381 8.24 5.25 10.80
N ASP A 382 7.55 4.12 11.03
CA ASP A 382 6.42 3.71 10.18
C ASP A 382 5.30 4.74 10.17
N SER A 383 5.04 5.43 11.27
CA SER A 383 3.98 6.45 11.35
C SER A 383 4.29 7.65 10.46
N THR A 384 5.55 8.07 10.42
CA THR A 384 6.02 9.13 9.52
C THR A 384 5.95 8.66 8.06
N ILE A 385 6.34 7.41 7.77
CA ILE A 385 6.34 6.89 6.40
C ILE A 385 4.91 6.72 5.88
N THR A 386 3.99 6.23 6.70
CA THR A 386 2.61 5.95 6.28
C THR A 386 1.69 7.16 6.24
N GLY A 387 1.99 8.21 7.00
CA GLY A 387 1.11 9.38 7.12
C GLY A 387 1.79 10.74 6.86
N GLY A 388 3.13 10.79 6.83
CA GLY A 388 3.86 12.05 6.81
C GLY A 388 4.67 12.34 5.54
N ILE A 389 4.87 11.39 4.64
CA ILE A 389 5.62 11.63 3.40
C ILE A 389 4.73 12.35 2.37
N ASN A 390 4.86 13.67 2.32
CA ASN A 390 4.20 14.56 1.36
C ASN A 390 5.20 15.38 0.54
N TRP A 391 6.42 14.90 0.44
CA TRP A 391 7.56 15.50 -0.25
C TRP A 391 8.18 14.49 -1.21
N TYR A 392 9.02 14.92 -2.11
CA TYR A 392 9.75 14.04 -3.04
C TYR A 392 11.25 14.14 -2.83
N PHE A 393 11.95 13.02 -3.01
CA PHE A 393 13.41 12.98 -2.98
C PHE A 393 14.01 13.87 -4.09
N LYS A 394 15.19 14.44 -3.85
CA LYS A 394 15.84 15.45 -4.71
C LYS A 394 16.00 15.07 -6.19
N THR A 395 15.98 13.78 -6.53
CA THR A 395 16.09 13.32 -7.92
C THR A 395 14.75 13.13 -8.61
N VAL A 396 13.64 13.35 -7.91
CA VAL A 396 12.27 13.17 -8.41
C VAL A 396 11.73 14.49 -8.98
N SER A 397 11.09 14.40 -10.14
CA SER A 397 10.37 15.50 -10.80
C SER A 397 8.98 15.04 -11.21
N VAL A 398 7.94 15.73 -10.73
CA VAL A 398 6.55 15.49 -11.17
C VAL A 398 6.32 16.22 -12.49
N VAL A 399 5.73 15.50 -13.45
CA VAL A 399 5.44 15.97 -14.81
C VAL A 399 3.97 16.36 -14.90
N GLU A 400 3.69 17.55 -15.45
CA GLU A 400 2.33 18.04 -15.68
C GLU A 400 1.58 17.24 -16.76
#